data_cd368cee87327f83878e150817dcff83
#
_entry.id   cd368cee87327f83878e150817dcff83
#
_cell.length_a   1.000
_cell.length_b   1.000
_cell.length_c   1.000
_cell.angle_alpha   90.00
_cell.angle_beta   90.00
_cell.angle_gamma   90.00
#
_symmetry.space_group_name_H-M   'P 1'
#
loop_
_entity.id
_entity.type
_entity.pdbx_description
1 polymer ?
#
loop_
_entity_poly.entity_id
_entity_poly.type
_entity_poly.pdbx_seq_one_letter_code
_entity_poly.pdbx_strand_id
1 'polypeptide(L)'
;MSADQLRDLIEAATRVVIFTGAGISTESGIPDFRSPGGVWDKFKPVYFQDFMDSKEMRRETWRRKIETDKTMKVAEPNRGHRAVEK
;
A
#
# COMPACT_ATOMS: atom_id res chain seq x y z
N MET A 1 -4.34 -15.82 17.14
CA MET A 1 -5.69 -15.25 17.45
C MET A 1 -6.66 -15.72 16.39
N SER A 2 -7.81 -16.25 16.81
CA SER A 2 -8.87 -16.66 15.89
C SER A 2 -9.74 -15.47 15.48
N ALA A 3 -10.53 -15.66 14.41
CA ALA A 3 -11.48 -14.65 13.97
C ALA A 3 -12.54 -14.35 15.06
N ASP A 4 -12.97 -15.38 15.80
CA ASP A 4 -13.94 -15.20 16.88
C ASP A 4 -13.36 -14.40 18.04
N GLN A 5 -12.12 -14.64 18.41
CA GLN A 5 -11.42 -13.85 19.44
C GLN A 5 -11.29 -12.40 19.02
N LEU A 6 -10.94 -12.14 17.76
CA LEU A 6 -10.84 -10.79 17.23
C LEU A 6 -12.20 -10.07 17.25
N ARG A 7 -13.26 -10.76 16.84
CA ARG A 7 -14.61 -10.23 16.88
C ARG A 7 -15.01 -9.82 18.29
N ASP A 8 -14.75 -10.68 19.27
CA ASP A 8 -15.09 -10.41 20.66
C ASP A 8 -14.35 -9.18 21.18
N LEU A 9 -13.08 -9.01 20.83
CA LEU A 9 -12.30 -7.83 21.21
C LEU A 9 -12.88 -6.54 20.59
N ILE A 10 -13.25 -6.60 19.32
CA ILE A 10 -13.83 -5.43 18.63
C ILE A 10 -15.18 -5.08 19.22
N GLU A 11 -16.04 -6.06 19.49
CA GLU A 11 -17.36 -5.81 20.07
C GLU A 11 -17.30 -5.22 21.49
N ALA A 12 -16.30 -5.62 22.27
CA ALA A 12 -16.10 -5.09 23.61
C ALA A 12 -15.43 -3.71 23.65
N ALA A 13 -14.79 -3.30 22.57
CA ALA A 13 -14.05 -2.04 22.51
C ALA A 13 -14.99 -0.83 22.32
N THR A 14 -14.65 0.28 22.96
CA THR A 14 -15.32 1.56 22.72
C THR A 14 -14.64 2.38 21.65
N ARG A 15 -13.36 2.08 21.39
CA ARG A 15 -12.56 2.74 20.35
C ARG A 15 -11.74 1.68 19.63
N VAL A 16 -11.77 1.71 18.32
CA VAL A 16 -10.98 0.78 17.48
C VAL A 16 -10.13 1.60 16.52
N VAL A 17 -8.85 1.27 16.45
CA VAL A 17 -7.92 1.84 15.47
C VAL A 17 -7.47 0.72 14.54
N ILE A 18 -7.57 0.94 13.26
CA ILE A 18 -7.12 -0.02 12.25
C ILE A 18 -5.91 0.56 11.54
N PHE A 19 -4.80 -0.16 11.63
CA PHE A 19 -3.54 0.21 10.99
C PHE A 19 -3.28 -0.70 9.82
N THR A 20 -3.18 -0.13 8.62
CA THR A 20 -2.90 -0.89 7.40
C THR A 20 -1.68 -0.33 6.68
N GLY A 21 -1.09 -1.14 5.83
CA GLY A 21 0.01 -0.75 4.97
C GLY A 21 -0.29 -1.05 3.50
N ALA A 22 0.74 -0.99 2.67
CA ALA A 22 0.60 -1.23 1.24
C ALA A 22 0.05 -2.62 0.91
N GLY A 23 0.27 -3.60 1.77
CA GLY A 23 -0.21 -4.97 1.57
C GLY A 23 -1.71 -5.12 1.48
N ILE A 24 -2.51 -4.21 2.06
CA ILE A 24 -3.97 -4.28 1.96
C ILE A 24 -4.46 -4.09 0.52
N SER A 25 -3.66 -3.45 -0.33
CA SER A 25 -4.04 -3.14 -1.70
C SER A 25 -3.54 -4.16 -2.73
N THR A 26 -2.79 -5.20 -2.32
CA THR A 26 -2.24 -6.18 -3.27
C THR A 26 -3.32 -6.93 -4.03
N GLU A 27 -4.43 -7.28 -3.39
CA GLU A 27 -5.57 -7.95 -4.04
C GLU A 27 -6.36 -7.00 -4.97
N SER A 28 -6.10 -5.71 -4.91
CA SER A 28 -6.65 -4.74 -5.85
C SER A 28 -5.78 -4.54 -7.09
N GLY A 29 -4.68 -5.29 -7.21
CA GLY A 29 -3.74 -5.20 -8.31
C GLY A 29 -2.65 -4.14 -8.11
N ILE A 30 -2.53 -3.58 -6.91
CA ILE A 30 -1.49 -2.60 -6.58
C ILE A 30 -0.37 -3.32 -5.83
N PRO A 31 0.84 -3.45 -6.41
CA PRO A 31 1.92 -4.16 -5.73
C PRO A 31 2.37 -3.41 -4.48
N ASP A 32 2.71 -4.17 -3.44
CA ASP A 32 3.37 -3.61 -2.27
C ASP A 32 4.87 -3.42 -2.56
N PHE A 33 5.64 -3.03 -1.53
CA PHE A 33 7.06 -2.73 -1.72
C PHE A 33 7.96 -3.97 -1.58
N ARG A 34 7.72 -4.82 -0.60
CA ARG A 34 8.67 -5.85 -0.15
C ARG A 34 8.31 -7.28 -0.52
N SER A 35 7.06 -7.56 -0.87
CA SER A 35 6.66 -8.91 -1.27
C SER A 35 7.27 -9.29 -2.61
N PRO A 36 7.41 -10.60 -2.90
CA PRO A 36 7.86 -11.03 -4.22
C PRO A 36 7.00 -10.41 -5.33
N GLY A 37 7.64 -9.83 -6.34
CA GLY A 37 6.95 -9.09 -7.40
C GLY A 37 6.54 -7.68 -7.04
N GLY A 38 6.86 -7.22 -5.82
CA GLY A 38 6.56 -5.86 -5.38
C GLY A 38 7.49 -4.81 -5.97
N VAL A 39 7.30 -3.57 -5.53
CA VAL A 39 8.00 -2.40 -6.11
C VAL A 39 9.52 -2.52 -6.00
N TRP A 40 10.04 -3.02 -4.87
CA TRP A 40 11.49 -3.12 -4.67
C TRP A 40 12.15 -4.23 -5.49
N ASP A 41 11.39 -5.19 -6.03
CA ASP A 41 11.93 -6.16 -6.97
C ASP A 41 12.18 -5.55 -8.35
N LYS A 42 11.46 -4.50 -8.70
CA LYS A 42 11.58 -3.81 -10.00
C LYS A 42 12.44 -2.57 -9.95
N PHE A 43 12.41 -1.84 -8.84
CA PHE A 43 13.05 -0.54 -8.70
C PHE A 43 13.78 -0.44 -7.37
N LYS A 44 14.93 0.24 -7.37
CA LYS A 44 15.59 0.62 -6.13
C LYS A 44 14.89 1.84 -5.52
N PRO A 45 14.85 1.96 -4.18
CA PRO A 45 14.28 3.15 -3.55
C PRO A 45 15.03 4.41 -3.99
N VAL A 46 14.29 5.48 -4.19
CA VAL A 46 14.88 6.81 -4.35
C VAL A 46 14.85 7.49 -2.99
N TYR A 47 16.02 7.72 -2.42
CA TYR A 47 16.12 8.36 -1.12
C TYR A 47 15.91 9.87 -1.26
N PHE A 48 15.44 10.49 -0.18
CA PHE A 48 15.16 11.92 -0.16
C PHE A 48 16.36 12.78 -0.61
N GLN A 49 17.56 12.44 -0.14
CA GLN A 49 18.75 13.20 -0.51
C GLN A 49 19.06 13.10 -2.00
N ASP A 50 18.89 11.91 -2.59
CA ASP A 50 19.09 11.72 -4.03
C ASP A 50 18.05 12.50 -4.83
N PHE A 51 16.82 12.51 -4.38
CA PHE A 51 15.77 13.32 -5.01
C PHE A 51 16.10 14.81 -5.00
N MET A 52 16.64 15.30 -3.88
CA MET A 52 17.02 16.72 -3.75
C MET A 52 18.22 17.09 -4.61
N ASP A 53 19.21 16.19 -4.72
CA ASP A 53 20.50 16.48 -5.35
C ASP A 53 20.55 16.16 -6.85
N SER A 54 19.66 15.29 -7.35
CA SER A 54 19.73 14.80 -8.72
C SER A 54 18.45 15.07 -9.50
N LYS A 55 18.59 15.84 -10.56
CA LYS A 55 17.49 16.08 -11.50
C LYS A 55 17.02 14.78 -12.16
N GLU A 56 17.95 13.86 -12.43
CA GLU A 56 17.62 12.56 -13.01
C GLU A 56 16.79 11.72 -12.06
N MET A 57 17.10 11.74 -10.76
CA MET A 57 16.33 11.02 -9.75
C MET A 57 14.92 11.60 -9.58
N ARG A 58 14.79 12.92 -9.68
CA ARG A 58 13.47 13.57 -9.68
C ARG A 58 12.64 13.15 -10.88
N ARG A 59 13.23 13.12 -12.07
CA ARG A 59 12.55 12.66 -13.29
C ARG A 59 12.12 11.20 -13.18
N GLU A 60 12.99 10.34 -12.64
CA GLU A 60 12.69 8.92 -12.42
C GLU A 60 11.54 8.74 -11.44
N THR A 61 11.52 9.51 -10.36
CA THR A 61 10.44 9.47 -9.38
C THR A 61 9.10 9.83 -10.02
N TRP A 62 9.05 10.89 -10.80
CA TRP A 62 7.83 11.29 -11.50
C TRP A 62 7.40 10.28 -12.55
N ARG A 63 8.35 9.70 -13.27
CA ARG A 63 8.06 8.65 -14.24
C ARG A 63 7.41 7.44 -13.58
N ARG A 64 7.94 7.02 -12.44
CA ARG A 64 7.37 5.91 -11.65
C ARG A 64 5.97 6.25 -11.16
N LYS A 65 5.75 7.49 -10.74
CA LYS A 65 4.43 7.95 -10.30
C LYS A 65 3.41 7.87 -11.44
N ILE A 66 3.77 8.30 -12.63
CA ILE A 66 2.90 8.25 -13.80
C ILE A 66 2.51 6.80 -14.11
N GLU A 67 3.47 5.88 -14.06
CA GLU A 67 3.21 4.45 -14.28
C GLU A 67 2.29 3.87 -13.19
N THR A 68 2.52 4.25 -11.95
CA THR A 68 1.69 3.80 -10.81
C THR A 68 0.26 4.33 -10.94
N ASP A 69 0.08 5.56 -11.38
CA ASP A 69 -1.24 6.17 -11.56
C ASP A 69 -2.09 5.40 -12.57
N LYS A 70 -1.50 4.79 -13.59
CA LYS A 70 -2.23 3.95 -14.54
C LYS A 70 -2.88 2.75 -13.86
N THR A 71 -2.18 2.11 -12.93
CA THR A 71 -2.71 1.01 -12.13
C THR A 71 -3.75 1.50 -11.15
N MET A 72 -3.50 2.64 -10.49
CA MET A 72 -4.43 3.21 -9.51
C MET A 72 -5.77 3.59 -10.12
N LYS A 73 -5.78 4.11 -11.33
CA LYS A 73 -7.02 4.55 -12.01
C LYS A 73 -8.01 3.43 -12.24
N VAL A 74 -7.53 2.20 -12.41
CA VAL A 74 -8.38 1.04 -12.70
C VAL A 74 -8.55 0.13 -11.48
N ALA A 75 -7.89 0.43 -10.37
CA ALA A 75 -7.98 -0.37 -9.16
C ALA A 75 -9.31 -0.14 -8.44
N GLU A 76 -9.82 -1.19 -7.81
CA GLU A 76 -11.03 -1.14 -7.02
C GLU A 76 -10.75 -1.61 -5.60
N PRO A 77 -11.54 -1.16 -4.60
CA PRO A 77 -11.43 -1.69 -3.26
C PRO A 77 -11.63 -3.20 -3.24
N ASN A 78 -10.84 -3.89 -2.44
CA ASN A 78 -10.96 -5.34 -2.26
C ASN A 78 -11.67 -5.68 -0.95
N ARG A 79 -11.72 -6.98 -0.63
CA ARG A 79 -12.39 -7.46 0.57
C ARG A 79 -11.83 -6.87 1.86
N GLY A 80 -10.51 -6.64 1.92
CA GLY A 80 -9.86 -6.01 3.08
C GLY A 80 -10.34 -4.59 3.30
N HIS A 81 -10.38 -3.79 2.25
CA HIS A 81 -10.89 -2.42 2.32
C HIS A 81 -12.36 -2.39 2.78
N ARG A 82 -13.18 -3.27 2.23
CA ARG A 82 -14.60 -3.35 2.57
C ARG A 82 -14.82 -3.78 4.01
N ALA A 83 -13.98 -4.67 4.52
CA ALA A 83 -14.04 -5.09 5.92
C ALA A 83 -13.75 -3.94 6.88
N VAL A 84 -12.77 -3.09 6.54
CA VAL A 84 -12.42 -1.91 7.35
C VAL A 84 -13.54 -0.89 7.36
N GLU A 85 -14.21 -0.69 6.23
CA GLU A 85 -15.32 0.28 6.12
C GLU A 85 -16.50 -0.08 7.02
N LYS A 86 -16.79 -1.35 7.16
CA LYS A 86 -17.88 -1.79 8.03
C LYS A 86 -17.53 -1.63 9.49
#